data_648aed3a1c782288cf9d02b043329a6a
#
_entry.id   648aed3a1c782288cf9d02b043329a6a
#
_cell.length_a   1.000
_cell.length_b   1.000
_cell.length_c   1.000
_cell.angle_alpha   90.00
_cell.angle_beta   90.00
_cell.angle_gamma   90.00
#
_symmetry.space_group_name_H-M   'P 1'
#
loop_
_entity.id
_entity.type
_entity.pdbx_description
1 polymer ?
#
loop_
_entity_poly.entity_id
_entity_poly.type
_entity_poly.pdbx_seq_one_letter_code
_entity_poly.pdbx_strand_id
1 'polypeptide(L)'
;MENANVHPKAKIGKNVVISPYVTIGEHVEIGDNCWIGPCAAINDFVKIGNNCKIFNGAVIGGLPQDLKFKGEESYVEIGNNVMIREFCTVSRGTAASGKNKTIIGDDSFLMAYVHVAHDCCIGKHCILVSYVGLAGETDVDDWAIIGGSSAVHQFTHIGTHAMVAGGSFLSKDVPPYAIVGDRPVTFSGINVVGLRRRGFTMEQIDRMRDVYRIIYMNGLNVSDACRAAEAELPDSPEKRIILDFIENSKRGIVRYNPLKSTQE
;
A
#
# COMPACT_ATOMS: atom_id res chain seq x y z
N MET A 1 1.07 25.03 22.04
CA MET A 1 0.79 25.08 20.58
C MET A 1 1.22 26.46 20.02
N GLU A 2 2.48 26.81 20.24
CA GLU A 2 2.98 28.10 19.79
C GLU A 2 3.09 28.11 18.26
N ASN A 3 2.49 29.11 17.61
CA ASN A 3 2.48 29.29 16.14
C ASN A 3 1.82 28.15 15.32
N ALA A 4 1.02 27.28 15.90
CA ALA A 4 0.19 26.33 15.16
C ALA A 4 -1.21 26.91 14.89
N ASN A 5 -1.76 26.64 13.71
CA ASN A 5 -3.13 27.03 13.35
C ASN A 5 -4.04 25.80 13.41
N VAL A 6 -4.73 25.63 14.52
CA VAL A 6 -5.67 24.50 14.74
C VAL A 6 -7.10 25.04 14.74
N HIS A 7 -7.94 24.53 13.84
CA HIS A 7 -9.33 24.96 13.77
C HIS A 7 -10.07 24.57 15.06
N PRO A 8 -10.89 25.48 15.65
CA PRO A 8 -11.55 25.24 16.95
C PRO A 8 -12.48 24.03 17.00
N LYS A 9 -12.99 23.58 15.86
CA LYS A 9 -13.86 22.40 15.76
C LYS A 9 -13.11 21.09 15.58
N ALA A 10 -11.79 21.13 15.31
CA ALA A 10 -10.99 19.92 15.22
C ALA A 10 -11.04 19.13 16.53
N LYS A 11 -11.20 17.82 16.41
CA LYS A 11 -11.23 16.91 17.56
C LYS A 11 -9.83 16.35 17.79
N ILE A 12 -9.20 16.80 18.86
CA ILE A 12 -7.83 16.39 19.21
C ILE A 12 -7.87 15.52 20.46
N GLY A 13 -7.30 14.33 20.38
CA GLY A 13 -7.20 13.37 21.46
C GLY A 13 -6.28 13.81 22.60
N LYS A 14 -6.08 12.92 23.57
CA LYS A 14 -5.20 13.17 24.73
C LYS A 14 -3.74 13.02 24.36
N ASN A 15 -2.88 13.79 25.03
CA ASN A 15 -1.42 13.72 24.86
C ASN A 15 -0.93 13.94 23.42
N VAL A 16 -1.69 14.65 22.60
CA VAL A 16 -1.26 14.99 21.24
C VAL A 16 -0.28 16.15 21.30
N VAL A 17 0.88 15.95 20.68
CA VAL A 17 1.91 16.98 20.53
C VAL A 17 1.79 17.60 19.15
N ILE A 18 1.49 18.90 19.07
CA ILE A 18 1.39 19.67 17.84
C ILE A 18 2.55 20.65 17.80
N SER A 19 3.43 20.48 16.82
CA SER A 19 4.63 21.30 16.63
C SER A 19 4.32 22.67 16.02
N PRO A 20 5.26 23.62 16.00
CA PRO A 20 5.06 24.93 15.38
C PRO A 20 4.73 24.85 13.87
N TYR A 21 3.92 25.82 13.42
CA TYR A 21 3.52 25.99 12.01
C TYR A 21 2.70 24.84 11.42
N VAL A 22 2.14 23.97 12.26
CA VAL A 22 1.16 22.97 11.84
C VAL A 22 -0.17 23.65 11.52
N THR A 23 -0.85 23.20 10.47
CA THR A 23 -2.23 23.59 10.17
C THR A 23 -3.15 22.39 10.28
N ILE A 24 -4.30 22.54 10.97
CA ILE A 24 -5.31 21.50 11.15
C ILE A 24 -6.69 22.07 10.79
N GLY A 25 -7.36 21.42 9.84
CA GLY A 25 -8.66 21.81 9.31
C GLY A 25 -9.82 21.58 10.27
N GLU A 26 -11.01 22.04 9.85
CA GLU A 26 -12.25 22.04 10.66
C GLU A 26 -12.76 20.62 10.98
N HIS A 27 -12.76 19.74 9.99
CA HIS A 27 -13.34 18.40 10.06
C HIS A 27 -12.25 17.32 10.28
N VAL A 28 -11.27 17.64 11.13
CA VAL A 28 -10.17 16.72 11.45
C VAL A 28 -10.40 16.03 12.79
N GLU A 29 -10.14 14.73 12.84
CA GLU A 29 -10.10 13.95 14.08
C GLU A 29 -8.71 13.32 14.26
N ILE A 30 -8.05 13.55 15.39
CA ILE A 30 -6.75 12.97 15.75
C ILE A 30 -6.89 12.21 17.05
N GLY A 31 -6.52 10.93 17.05
CA GLY A 31 -6.54 10.07 18.23
C GLY A 31 -5.48 10.42 19.26
N ASP A 32 -5.38 9.61 20.31
CA ASP A 32 -4.50 9.84 21.45
C ASP A 32 -3.02 9.60 21.12
N ASN A 33 -2.14 10.27 21.88
CA ASN A 33 -0.67 10.07 21.86
C ASN A 33 -0.02 10.30 20.50
N CYS A 34 -0.60 11.12 19.63
CA CYS A 34 -0.03 11.43 18.33
C CYS A 34 0.99 12.55 18.39
N TRP A 35 1.94 12.54 17.46
CA TRP A 35 2.89 13.63 17.25
C TRP A 35 2.75 14.18 15.83
N ILE A 36 2.51 15.49 15.72
CA ILE A 36 2.38 16.20 14.46
C ILE A 36 3.57 17.16 14.34
N GLY A 37 4.47 16.85 13.43
CA GLY A 37 5.74 17.55 13.22
C GLY A 37 5.57 18.93 12.58
N PRO A 38 6.62 19.78 12.65
CA PRO A 38 6.57 21.15 12.16
C PRO A 38 6.14 21.25 10.70
N CYS A 39 5.38 22.30 10.38
CA CYS A 39 4.91 22.59 9.03
C CYS A 39 4.07 21.48 8.38
N ALA A 40 3.60 20.47 9.13
CA ALA A 40 2.65 19.51 8.59
C ALA A 40 1.27 20.16 8.41
N ALA A 41 0.55 19.73 7.37
CA ALA A 41 -0.81 20.19 7.08
C ALA A 41 -1.77 18.99 7.13
N ILE A 42 -2.75 19.05 8.04
CA ILE A 42 -3.84 18.09 8.12
C ILE A 42 -5.09 18.82 7.67
N ASN A 43 -5.51 18.54 6.43
CA ASN A 43 -6.65 19.20 5.81
C ASN A 43 -7.98 18.60 6.28
N ASP A 44 -9.10 19.19 5.84
CA ASP A 44 -10.44 18.73 6.22
C ASP A 44 -10.72 17.27 5.83
N PHE A 45 -11.60 16.63 6.58
CA PHE A 45 -12.08 15.26 6.38
C PHE A 45 -11.01 14.18 6.57
N VAL A 46 -10.04 14.45 7.44
CA VAL A 46 -8.99 13.49 7.82
C VAL A 46 -9.27 12.94 9.22
N LYS A 47 -9.21 11.61 9.34
CA LYS A 47 -9.22 10.90 10.60
C LYS A 47 -7.91 10.15 10.80
N ILE A 48 -7.23 10.40 11.92
CA ILE A 48 -5.97 9.77 12.32
C ILE A 48 -6.22 8.98 13.61
N GLY A 49 -5.81 7.72 13.63
CA GLY A 49 -5.88 6.86 14.81
C GLY A 49 -4.89 7.25 15.91
N ASN A 50 -4.67 6.35 16.85
CA ASN A 50 -3.81 6.59 18.02
C ASN A 50 -2.32 6.33 17.72
N ASN A 51 -1.44 6.93 18.52
CA ASN A 51 0.02 6.71 18.51
C ASN A 51 0.69 6.99 17.15
N CYS A 52 0.08 7.82 16.30
CA CYS A 52 0.61 8.13 14.98
C CYS A 52 1.68 9.23 15.04
N LYS A 53 2.63 9.17 14.09
CA LYS A 53 3.66 10.20 13.92
C LYS A 53 3.63 10.73 12.50
N ILE A 54 3.27 12.01 12.37
CA ILE A 54 3.24 12.73 11.08
C ILE A 54 4.41 13.71 11.08
N PHE A 55 5.35 13.51 10.18
CA PHE A 55 6.60 14.26 10.16
C PHE A 55 6.50 15.57 9.38
N ASN A 56 7.58 16.31 9.42
CA ASN A 56 7.69 17.68 8.90
C ASN A 56 7.20 17.81 7.45
N GLY A 57 6.40 18.81 7.19
CA GLY A 57 5.96 19.14 5.84
C GLY A 57 5.07 18.10 5.15
N ALA A 58 4.63 17.06 5.86
CA ALA A 58 3.65 16.13 5.31
C ALA A 58 2.29 16.80 5.12
N VAL A 59 1.61 16.51 4.00
CA VAL A 59 0.29 17.04 3.67
C VAL A 59 -0.72 15.89 3.61
N ILE A 60 -1.62 15.84 4.56
CA ILE A 60 -2.63 14.80 4.68
C ILE A 60 -4.00 15.39 4.36
N GLY A 61 -4.78 14.70 3.51
CA GLY A 61 -6.10 15.17 3.09
C GLY A 61 -6.04 16.20 1.98
N GLY A 62 -4.97 16.20 1.16
CA GLY A 62 -4.92 17.05 -0.04
C GLY A 62 -6.08 16.78 -0.99
N LEU A 63 -6.48 17.79 -1.77
CA LEU A 63 -7.51 17.61 -2.79
C LEU A 63 -7.06 16.56 -3.82
N PRO A 64 -7.98 15.67 -4.27
CA PRO A 64 -7.68 14.72 -5.32
C PRO A 64 -7.16 15.39 -6.59
N GLN A 65 -6.06 14.86 -7.14
CA GLN A 65 -5.54 15.28 -8.44
C GLN A 65 -6.22 14.47 -9.55
N ASP A 66 -7.55 14.48 -9.55
CA ASP A 66 -8.41 13.82 -10.55
C ASP A 66 -9.35 14.87 -11.17
N LEU A 67 -9.38 14.92 -12.51
CA LEU A 67 -10.25 15.84 -13.27
C LEU A 67 -11.76 15.56 -13.03
N LYS A 68 -12.11 14.41 -12.50
CA LYS A 68 -13.50 14.05 -12.13
C LYS A 68 -13.91 14.61 -10.77
N PHE A 69 -12.96 15.01 -9.92
CA PHE A 69 -13.25 15.60 -8.62
C PHE A 69 -13.93 16.95 -8.78
N LYS A 70 -15.10 17.12 -8.15
CA LYS A 70 -15.94 18.33 -8.27
C LYS A 70 -16.05 19.13 -6.97
N GLY A 71 -15.19 18.83 -5.98
CA GLY A 71 -15.23 19.47 -4.67
C GLY A 71 -16.11 18.77 -3.65
N GLU A 72 -16.53 17.55 -3.94
CA GLU A 72 -17.35 16.72 -3.04
C GLU A 72 -16.63 16.38 -1.74
N GLU A 73 -17.43 16.09 -0.70
CA GLU A 73 -16.92 15.61 0.57
C GLU A 73 -16.37 14.19 0.41
N SER A 74 -15.11 14.02 0.76
CA SER A 74 -14.40 12.75 0.69
C SER A 74 -13.32 12.71 1.76
N TYR A 75 -12.76 11.53 2.07
CA TYR A 75 -12.08 11.30 3.33
C TYR A 75 -10.66 10.74 3.16
N VAL A 76 -9.87 10.90 4.23
CA VAL A 76 -8.68 10.11 4.52
C VAL A 76 -8.85 9.46 5.89
N GLU A 77 -8.65 8.15 5.97
CA GLU A 77 -8.65 7.40 7.23
C GLU A 77 -7.25 6.78 7.44
N ILE A 78 -6.62 7.13 8.56
CA ILE A 78 -5.32 6.59 8.97
C ILE A 78 -5.52 5.79 10.24
N GLY A 79 -5.04 4.56 10.26
CA GLY A 79 -5.12 3.65 11.40
C GLY A 79 -4.22 4.06 12.57
N ASN A 80 -3.96 3.13 13.46
CA ASN A 80 -3.13 3.34 14.65
C ASN A 80 -1.65 3.04 14.36
N ASN A 81 -0.75 3.63 15.16
CA ASN A 81 0.70 3.41 15.11
C ASN A 81 1.33 3.71 13.73
N VAL A 82 0.67 4.48 12.88
CA VAL A 82 1.15 4.80 11.55
C VAL A 82 2.22 5.87 11.63
N MET A 83 3.31 5.67 10.87
CA MET A 83 4.37 6.65 10.73
C MET A 83 4.41 7.18 9.30
N ILE A 84 4.21 8.50 9.14
CA ILE A 84 4.28 9.20 7.85
C ILE A 84 5.43 10.19 7.91
N ARG A 85 6.47 9.93 7.14
CA ARG A 85 7.70 10.71 7.14
C ARG A 85 7.56 12.02 6.35
N GLU A 86 8.68 12.72 6.29
CA GLU A 86 8.78 14.09 5.77
C GLU A 86 8.25 14.20 4.35
N PHE A 87 7.50 15.29 4.10
CA PHE A 87 6.99 15.68 2.77
C PHE A 87 6.16 14.60 2.05
N CYS A 88 5.62 13.63 2.78
CA CYS A 88 4.61 12.75 2.21
C CYS A 88 3.34 13.51 1.87
N THR A 89 2.65 13.06 0.82
CA THR A 89 1.34 13.61 0.43
C THR A 89 0.31 12.50 0.35
N VAL A 90 -0.85 12.71 0.97
CA VAL A 90 -1.99 11.76 0.94
C VAL A 90 -3.23 12.54 0.50
N SER A 91 -3.79 12.19 -0.64
CA SER A 91 -5.01 12.81 -1.18
C SER A 91 -6.26 12.16 -0.60
N ARG A 92 -7.35 12.92 -0.48
CA ARG A 92 -8.68 12.39 -0.17
C ARG A 92 -9.20 11.48 -1.30
N GLY A 93 -10.26 10.74 -1.02
CA GLY A 93 -10.96 9.97 -2.04
C GLY A 93 -11.79 10.83 -3.01
N THR A 94 -12.50 10.17 -3.92
CA THR A 94 -13.43 10.78 -4.86
C THR A 94 -14.77 10.03 -4.85
N ALA A 95 -15.86 10.72 -5.11
CA ALA A 95 -17.17 10.07 -5.27
C ALA A 95 -17.19 9.15 -6.50
N ALA A 96 -16.38 9.47 -7.51
CA ALA A 96 -16.34 8.73 -8.80
C ALA A 96 -15.81 7.29 -8.65
N SER A 97 -14.96 7.02 -7.64
CA SER A 97 -14.43 5.68 -7.38
C SER A 97 -15.43 4.74 -6.70
N GLY A 98 -16.44 5.29 -6.04
CA GLY A 98 -17.35 4.58 -5.15
C GLY A 98 -16.74 4.26 -3.77
N LYS A 99 -15.41 4.41 -3.58
CA LYS A 99 -14.74 4.27 -2.27
C LYS A 99 -14.90 5.53 -1.41
N ASN A 100 -14.87 6.70 -2.04
CA ASN A 100 -14.98 8.04 -1.43
C ASN A 100 -13.95 8.32 -0.32
N LYS A 101 -12.89 7.51 -0.22
CA LYS A 101 -11.86 7.65 0.79
C LYS A 101 -10.55 6.98 0.41
N THR A 102 -9.45 7.54 0.93
CA THR A 102 -8.13 6.93 0.95
C THR A 102 -7.85 6.35 2.34
N ILE A 103 -7.33 5.14 2.42
CA ILE A 103 -7.12 4.41 3.69
C ILE A 103 -5.65 4.05 3.84
N ILE A 104 -5.11 4.20 5.07
CA ILE A 104 -3.80 3.67 5.48
C ILE A 104 -4.01 2.86 6.76
N GLY A 105 -3.78 1.56 6.68
CA GLY A 105 -3.96 0.61 7.78
C GLY A 105 -2.93 0.74 8.90
N ASP A 106 -3.25 0.12 10.03
CA ASP A 106 -2.43 0.15 11.25
C ASP A 106 -0.98 -0.27 11.01
N ASP A 107 -0.07 0.25 11.82
CA ASP A 107 1.35 -0.13 11.87
C ASP A 107 2.10 0.08 10.55
N SER A 108 1.55 0.83 9.61
CA SER A 108 2.17 1.09 8.31
C SER A 108 3.19 2.23 8.38
N PHE A 109 4.22 2.13 7.54
CA PHE A 109 5.32 3.08 7.49
C PHE A 109 5.49 3.66 6.09
N LEU A 110 5.23 4.96 5.94
CA LEU A 110 5.47 5.72 4.74
C LEU A 110 6.76 6.53 4.92
N MET A 111 7.81 6.18 4.19
CA MET A 111 9.08 6.91 4.24
C MET A 111 8.96 8.25 3.49
N ALA A 112 9.99 9.09 3.59
CA ALA A 112 9.98 10.45 3.07
C ALA A 112 9.60 10.53 1.58
N TYR A 113 8.84 11.56 1.23
CA TYR A 113 8.41 11.87 -0.15
C TYR A 113 7.49 10.82 -0.80
N VAL A 114 6.84 9.96 -0.01
CA VAL A 114 5.82 9.05 -0.55
C VAL A 114 4.58 9.85 -0.96
N HIS A 115 4.05 9.54 -2.15
CA HIS A 115 2.77 10.06 -2.63
C HIS A 115 1.71 8.96 -2.65
N VAL A 116 0.58 9.21 -1.99
CA VAL A 116 -0.61 8.36 -2.02
C VAL A 116 -1.74 9.16 -2.66
N ALA A 117 -2.11 8.80 -3.89
CA ALA A 117 -3.20 9.45 -4.59
C ALA A 117 -4.57 9.04 -4.01
N HIS A 118 -5.62 9.59 -4.62
CA HIS A 118 -7.01 9.40 -4.20
C HIS A 118 -7.44 7.94 -4.24
N ASP A 119 -8.32 7.55 -3.32
CA ASP A 119 -8.98 6.25 -3.29
C ASP A 119 -8.04 5.03 -3.15
N CYS A 120 -6.78 5.25 -2.80
CA CYS A 120 -5.86 4.16 -2.47
C CYS A 120 -6.27 3.49 -1.16
N CYS A 121 -6.12 2.17 -1.11
CA CYS A 121 -6.31 1.39 0.11
C CYS A 121 -4.99 0.69 0.46
N ILE A 122 -4.32 1.13 1.52
CA ILE A 122 -3.09 0.54 2.03
C ILE A 122 -3.45 -0.25 3.29
N GLY A 123 -3.14 -1.53 3.29
CA GLY A 123 -3.35 -2.44 4.41
C GLY A 123 -2.46 -2.16 5.61
N LYS A 124 -2.43 -3.12 6.54
CA LYS A 124 -1.65 -3.04 7.77
C LYS A 124 -0.20 -3.46 7.57
N HIS A 125 0.69 -2.92 8.41
CA HIS A 125 2.11 -3.29 8.42
C HIS A 125 2.82 -3.09 7.07
N CYS A 126 2.28 -2.24 6.19
CA CYS A 126 2.89 -1.95 4.90
C CYS A 126 4.09 -1.01 5.05
N ILE A 127 5.09 -1.18 4.19
CA ILE A 127 6.25 -0.29 4.12
C ILE A 127 6.34 0.28 2.71
N LEU A 128 6.17 1.60 2.59
CA LEU A 128 6.41 2.33 1.36
C LEU A 128 7.72 3.10 1.52
N VAL A 129 8.74 2.69 0.78
CA VAL A 129 10.08 3.29 0.87
C VAL A 129 10.10 4.65 0.17
N SER A 130 11.07 5.49 0.47
CA SER A 130 11.14 6.88 -0.01
C SER A 130 10.89 7.01 -1.53
N TYR A 131 10.16 8.07 -1.90
CA TYR A 131 9.80 8.39 -3.29
C TYR A 131 8.88 7.38 -3.99
N VAL A 132 8.19 6.52 -3.26
CA VAL A 132 7.13 5.69 -3.86
C VAL A 132 5.95 6.58 -4.22
N GLY A 133 5.44 6.42 -5.45
CA GLY A 133 4.22 7.05 -5.93
C GLY A 133 3.13 6.01 -6.23
N LEU A 134 2.00 6.11 -5.53
CA LEU A 134 0.80 5.34 -5.82
C LEU A 134 -0.18 6.22 -6.59
N ALA A 135 -0.53 5.83 -7.82
CA ALA A 135 -1.61 6.47 -8.55
C ALA A 135 -2.99 6.06 -7.99
N GLY A 136 -4.04 6.79 -8.36
CA GLY A 136 -5.37 6.61 -7.80
C GLY A 136 -5.90 5.17 -7.83
N GLU A 137 -6.71 4.83 -6.85
CA GLU A 137 -7.37 3.52 -6.74
C GLU A 137 -6.40 2.32 -6.69
N THR A 138 -5.17 2.54 -6.23
CA THR A 138 -4.21 1.44 -5.96
C THR A 138 -4.55 0.77 -4.65
N ASP A 139 -4.65 -0.56 -4.66
CA ASP A 139 -4.85 -1.38 -3.46
C ASP A 139 -3.52 -2.08 -3.09
N VAL A 140 -3.14 -2.01 -1.82
CA VAL A 140 -1.93 -2.63 -1.26
C VAL A 140 -2.33 -3.44 -0.05
N ASP A 141 -2.21 -4.75 -0.12
CA ASP A 141 -2.58 -5.64 0.97
C ASP A 141 -1.55 -5.62 2.11
N ASP A 142 -1.95 -6.21 3.24
CA ASP A 142 -1.16 -6.26 4.46
C ASP A 142 0.27 -6.79 4.24
N TRP A 143 1.23 -6.20 4.95
CA TRP A 143 2.62 -6.62 4.95
C TRP A 143 3.37 -6.44 3.63
N ALA A 144 2.80 -5.79 2.64
CA ALA A 144 3.51 -5.49 1.40
C ALA A 144 4.62 -4.46 1.63
N ILE A 145 5.71 -4.62 0.89
CA ILE A 145 6.83 -3.67 0.88
C ILE A 145 7.03 -3.16 -0.54
N ILE A 146 7.02 -1.84 -0.71
CA ILE A 146 7.26 -1.21 -2.01
C ILE A 146 8.59 -0.47 -1.94
N GLY A 147 9.57 -0.94 -2.70
CA GLY A 147 10.92 -0.37 -2.77
C GLY A 147 10.96 1.05 -3.31
N GLY A 148 11.95 1.82 -2.85
CA GLY A 148 12.05 3.26 -3.13
C GLY A 148 12.07 3.60 -4.61
N SER A 149 11.60 4.81 -4.94
CA SER A 149 11.51 5.33 -6.31
C SER A 149 10.67 4.46 -7.26
N SER A 150 9.76 3.66 -6.73
CA SER A 150 8.80 2.90 -7.53
C SER A 150 7.54 3.71 -7.80
N ALA A 151 6.96 3.52 -8.98
CA ALA A 151 5.68 4.09 -9.36
C ALA A 151 4.66 2.99 -9.67
N VAL A 152 3.46 3.13 -9.13
CA VAL A 152 2.38 2.16 -9.25
C VAL A 152 1.25 2.77 -10.06
N HIS A 153 0.89 2.13 -11.15
CA HIS A 153 -0.17 2.60 -12.05
C HIS A 153 -1.54 2.49 -11.36
N GLN A 154 -2.44 3.37 -11.74
CA GLN A 154 -3.83 3.40 -11.27
C GLN A 154 -4.52 2.02 -11.40
N PHE A 155 -5.33 1.65 -10.41
CA PHE A 155 -6.06 0.37 -10.32
C PHE A 155 -5.17 -0.87 -10.16
N THR A 156 -3.90 -0.71 -9.84
CA THR A 156 -3.03 -1.86 -9.56
C THR A 156 -3.28 -2.40 -8.15
N HIS A 157 -3.29 -3.72 -8.01
CA HIS A 157 -3.39 -4.40 -6.73
C HIS A 157 -2.07 -5.09 -6.38
N ILE A 158 -1.55 -4.85 -5.19
CA ILE A 158 -0.33 -5.47 -4.65
C ILE A 158 -0.72 -6.39 -3.51
N GLY A 159 -0.53 -7.68 -3.70
CA GLY A 159 -0.97 -8.71 -2.76
C GLY A 159 -0.16 -8.76 -1.47
N THR A 160 -0.73 -9.43 -0.48
CA THR A 160 -0.18 -9.54 0.87
C THR A 160 1.24 -10.11 0.87
N HIS A 161 2.09 -9.58 1.75
CA HIS A 161 3.50 -9.97 1.89
C HIS A 161 4.36 -9.83 0.62
N ALA A 162 3.87 -9.19 -0.43
CA ALA A 162 4.65 -8.95 -1.65
C ALA A 162 5.82 -8.00 -1.38
N MET A 163 6.88 -8.16 -2.16
CA MET A 163 8.05 -7.28 -2.17
C MET A 163 8.27 -6.75 -3.58
N VAL A 164 8.16 -5.45 -3.75
CA VAL A 164 8.47 -4.73 -4.98
C VAL A 164 9.88 -4.17 -4.87
N ALA A 165 10.76 -4.52 -5.79
CA ALA A 165 12.13 -3.96 -5.84
C ALA A 165 12.10 -2.46 -6.14
N GLY A 166 13.09 -1.73 -5.62
CA GLY A 166 13.21 -0.29 -5.86
C GLY A 166 13.34 0.07 -7.35
N GLY A 167 12.83 1.23 -7.74
CA GLY A 167 12.85 1.72 -9.12
C GLY A 167 11.92 0.99 -10.08
N SER A 168 10.94 0.25 -9.58
CA SER A 168 9.96 -0.49 -10.38
C SER A 168 8.83 0.40 -10.90
N PHE A 169 8.39 0.15 -12.14
CA PHE A 169 7.19 0.77 -12.73
C PHE A 169 6.11 -0.30 -12.92
N LEU A 170 5.16 -0.35 -11.98
CA LEU A 170 4.11 -1.36 -11.95
C LEU A 170 2.92 -0.94 -12.81
N SER A 171 2.54 -1.78 -13.76
CA SER A 171 1.32 -1.62 -14.59
C SER A 171 0.39 -2.83 -14.52
N LYS A 172 0.80 -3.87 -13.79
CA LYS A 172 0.09 -5.12 -13.57
C LYS A 172 0.04 -5.42 -12.08
N ASP A 173 -0.91 -6.27 -11.67
CA ASP A 173 -1.07 -6.67 -10.30
C ASP A 173 0.10 -7.56 -9.84
N VAL A 174 0.50 -7.38 -8.59
CA VAL A 174 1.59 -8.14 -7.96
C VAL A 174 0.95 -9.20 -7.06
N PRO A 175 1.09 -10.49 -7.38
CA PRO A 175 0.41 -11.50 -6.59
C PRO A 175 1.02 -11.67 -5.17
N PRO A 176 0.27 -12.24 -4.21
CA PRO A 176 0.68 -12.40 -2.82
C PRO A 176 2.02 -13.11 -2.68
N TYR A 177 2.79 -12.76 -1.66
CA TYR A 177 4.08 -13.37 -1.31
C TYR A 177 5.20 -13.23 -2.35
N ALA A 178 4.93 -12.62 -3.51
CA ALA A 178 5.88 -12.53 -4.62
C ALA A 178 6.96 -11.46 -4.37
N ILE A 179 8.15 -11.70 -4.94
CA ILE A 179 9.12 -10.64 -5.25
C ILE A 179 8.97 -10.29 -6.72
N VAL A 180 8.88 -8.99 -6.99
CA VAL A 180 8.86 -8.47 -8.36
C VAL A 180 9.89 -7.35 -8.51
N GLY A 181 10.45 -7.24 -9.69
CA GLY A 181 11.44 -6.22 -10.00
C GLY A 181 11.77 -6.19 -11.48
N ASP A 182 12.88 -5.52 -11.82
CA ASP A 182 13.39 -5.38 -13.19
C ASP A 182 12.69 -4.33 -14.06
N ARG A 183 13.15 -4.23 -15.31
CA ARG A 183 12.56 -3.39 -16.35
C ARG A 183 12.52 -4.18 -17.67
N PRO A 184 11.34 -4.61 -18.14
CA PRO A 184 10.02 -4.48 -17.49
C PRO A 184 9.92 -5.30 -16.20
N VAL A 185 8.97 -4.91 -15.32
CA VAL A 185 8.77 -5.61 -14.04
C VAL A 185 8.29 -7.04 -14.28
N THR A 186 8.97 -7.98 -13.65
CA THR A 186 8.69 -9.41 -13.73
C THR A 186 8.69 -10.08 -12.37
N PHE A 187 8.06 -11.24 -12.28
CA PHE A 187 8.10 -12.11 -11.11
C PHE A 187 9.51 -12.70 -10.97
N SER A 188 10.11 -12.55 -9.80
CA SER A 188 11.47 -13.00 -9.49
C SER A 188 11.52 -14.12 -8.44
N GLY A 189 10.37 -14.56 -7.95
CA GLY A 189 10.27 -15.60 -6.92
C GLY A 189 9.42 -15.21 -5.75
N ILE A 190 9.59 -15.90 -4.62
CA ILE A 190 8.84 -15.69 -3.38
C ILE A 190 9.67 -14.93 -2.37
N ASN A 191 9.04 -14.06 -1.60
CA ASN A 191 9.64 -13.26 -0.53
C ASN A 191 10.04 -14.12 0.69
N VAL A 192 10.89 -15.12 0.47
CA VAL A 192 11.31 -16.10 1.49
C VAL A 192 11.84 -15.42 2.75
N VAL A 193 12.72 -14.44 2.59
CA VAL A 193 13.34 -13.72 3.73
C VAL A 193 12.30 -13.00 4.55
N GLY A 194 11.40 -12.26 3.89
CA GLY A 194 10.32 -11.54 4.55
C GLY A 194 9.34 -12.47 5.26
N LEU A 195 8.97 -13.55 4.62
CA LEU A 195 8.05 -14.55 5.17
C LEU A 195 8.65 -15.24 6.40
N ARG A 196 9.91 -15.70 6.34
CA ARG A 196 10.59 -16.31 7.49
C ARG A 196 10.69 -15.36 8.70
N ARG A 197 11.00 -14.09 8.47
CA ARG A 197 11.03 -13.06 9.53
C ARG A 197 9.68 -12.86 10.21
N ARG A 198 8.58 -13.19 9.49
CA ARG A 198 7.20 -13.10 9.98
C ARG A 198 6.65 -14.44 10.52
N GLY A 199 7.51 -15.46 10.66
CA GLY A 199 7.16 -16.73 11.29
C GLY A 199 6.60 -17.80 10.36
N PHE A 200 6.59 -17.59 9.04
CA PHE A 200 6.17 -18.65 8.10
C PHE A 200 7.16 -19.81 8.12
N THR A 201 6.64 -21.02 8.15
CA THR A 201 7.45 -22.26 8.10
C THR A 201 7.94 -22.52 6.68
N MET A 202 8.98 -23.34 6.55
CA MET A 202 9.47 -23.74 5.23
C MET A 202 8.40 -24.52 4.44
N GLU A 203 7.62 -25.36 5.13
CA GLU A 203 6.52 -26.09 4.51
C GLU A 203 5.47 -25.14 3.88
N GLN A 204 5.09 -24.06 4.57
CA GLN A 204 4.20 -23.03 4.02
C GLN A 204 4.81 -22.36 2.80
N ILE A 205 6.10 -22.01 2.86
CA ILE A 205 6.81 -21.38 1.74
C ILE A 205 6.91 -22.33 0.55
N ASP A 206 7.14 -23.61 0.78
CA ASP A 206 7.22 -24.61 -0.28
C ASP A 206 5.86 -24.82 -0.97
N ARG A 207 4.74 -24.81 -0.21
CA ARG A 207 3.39 -24.80 -0.79
C ARG A 207 3.18 -23.60 -1.73
N MET A 208 3.61 -22.39 -1.32
CA MET A 208 3.55 -21.21 -2.20
C MET A 208 4.39 -21.38 -3.47
N ARG A 209 5.59 -21.96 -3.35
CA ARG A 209 6.47 -22.24 -4.50
C ARG A 209 5.81 -23.19 -5.49
N ASP A 210 5.16 -24.24 -5.01
CA ASP A 210 4.47 -25.20 -5.87
C ASP A 210 3.34 -24.54 -6.68
N VAL A 211 2.55 -23.66 -6.05
CA VAL A 211 1.54 -22.87 -6.77
C VAL A 211 2.19 -22.01 -7.86
N TYR A 212 3.22 -21.24 -7.53
CA TYR A 212 3.85 -20.34 -8.50
C TYR A 212 4.62 -21.08 -9.60
N ARG A 213 5.13 -22.29 -9.33
CA ARG A 213 5.70 -23.15 -10.35
C ARG A 213 4.67 -23.52 -11.42
N ILE A 214 3.45 -23.86 -11.01
CA ILE A 214 2.37 -24.15 -11.96
C ILE A 214 1.94 -22.88 -12.70
N ILE A 215 1.75 -21.75 -12.00
CA ILE A 215 1.30 -20.49 -12.61
C ILE A 215 2.29 -19.97 -13.66
N TYR A 216 3.58 -20.09 -13.43
CA TYR A 216 4.58 -19.41 -14.26
C TYR A 216 5.47 -20.31 -15.12
N MET A 217 5.60 -21.60 -14.79
CA MET A 217 6.62 -22.46 -15.44
C MET A 217 6.05 -23.60 -16.29
N ASN A 218 4.73 -23.83 -16.24
CA ASN A 218 4.11 -24.93 -17.02
C ASN A 218 3.70 -24.56 -18.44
N GLY A 219 4.00 -23.33 -18.90
CA GLY A 219 3.66 -22.89 -20.26
C GLY A 219 2.17 -22.67 -20.51
N LEU A 220 1.33 -22.74 -19.50
CA LEU A 220 -0.12 -22.51 -19.57
C LEU A 220 -0.43 -21.01 -19.55
N ASN A 221 -1.60 -20.64 -20.07
CA ASN A 221 -2.14 -19.32 -19.77
C ASN A 221 -2.57 -19.26 -18.29
N VAL A 222 -2.69 -18.06 -17.72
CA VAL A 222 -2.94 -17.86 -16.27
C VAL A 222 -4.21 -18.58 -15.80
N SER A 223 -5.30 -18.55 -16.55
CA SER A 223 -6.56 -19.21 -16.16
C SER A 223 -6.45 -20.73 -16.16
N ASP A 224 -5.77 -21.31 -17.14
CA ASP A 224 -5.52 -22.76 -17.18
C ASP A 224 -4.55 -23.18 -16.08
N ALA A 225 -3.53 -22.36 -15.79
CA ALA A 225 -2.60 -22.60 -14.71
C ALA A 225 -3.27 -22.56 -13.33
N CYS A 226 -4.22 -21.64 -13.10
CA CYS A 226 -5.01 -21.63 -11.86
C CYS A 226 -5.84 -22.91 -11.72
N ARG A 227 -6.51 -23.37 -12.79
CA ARG A 227 -7.25 -24.64 -12.77
C ARG A 227 -6.35 -25.85 -12.50
N ALA A 228 -5.16 -25.89 -13.11
CA ALA A 228 -4.19 -26.94 -12.87
C ALA A 228 -3.71 -26.93 -11.41
N ALA A 229 -3.35 -25.76 -10.86
CA ALA A 229 -2.92 -25.61 -9.46
C ALA A 229 -4.03 -26.03 -8.49
N GLU A 230 -5.29 -25.70 -8.80
CA GLU A 230 -6.44 -26.13 -7.98
C GLU A 230 -6.62 -27.64 -7.97
N ALA A 231 -6.46 -28.30 -9.11
CA ALA A 231 -6.66 -29.74 -9.27
C ALA A 231 -5.48 -30.59 -8.77
N GLU A 232 -4.24 -30.12 -8.94
CA GLU A 232 -3.03 -30.91 -8.70
C GLU A 232 -2.47 -30.75 -7.27
N LEU A 233 -2.66 -29.57 -6.64
CA LEU A 233 -2.05 -29.30 -5.34
C LEU A 233 -3.03 -29.50 -4.19
N PRO A 234 -2.55 -30.02 -3.05
CA PRO A 234 -3.34 -30.07 -1.83
C PRO A 234 -3.93 -28.70 -1.45
N ASP A 235 -5.10 -28.71 -0.87
CA ASP A 235 -5.71 -27.47 -0.38
C ASP A 235 -4.89 -26.87 0.78
N SER A 236 -4.71 -25.54 0.74
CA SER A 236 -4.02 -24.81 1.79
C SER A 236 -4.46 -23.34 1.81
N PRO A 237 -4.36 -22.66 2.97
CA PRO A 237 -4.66 -21.24 3.04
C PRO A 237 -3.83 -20.38 2.04
N GLU A 238 -2.56 -20.73 1.88
CA GLU A 238 -1.65 -20.03 0.97
C GLU A 238 -2.08 -20.18 -0.49
N LYS A 239 -2.47 -21.40 -0.91
CA LYS A 239 -2.98 -21.66 -2.26
C LYS A 239 -4.23 -20.84 -2.54
N ARG A 240 -5.20 -20.88 -1.63
CA ARG A 240 -6.45 -20.09 -1.78
C ARG A 240 -6.18 -18.60 -1.94
N ILE A 241 -5.35 -18.01 -1.06
CA ILE A 241 -4.99 -16.59 -1.13
C ILE A 241 -4.38 -16.23 -2.49
N ILE A 242 -3.49 -17.06 -3.02
CA ILE A 242 -2.85 -16.81 -4.32
C ILE A 242 -3.86 -16.91 -5.46
N LEU A 243 -4.65 -17.98 -5.49
CA LEU A 243 -5.59 -18.23 -6.59
C LEU A 243 -6.72 -17.22 -6.58
N ASP A 244 -7.33 -16.92 -5.42
CA ASP A 244 -8.37 -15.90 -5.27
C ASP A 244 -7.88 -14.51 -5.74
N PHE A 245 -6.66 -14.15 -5.39
CA PHE A 245 -6.05 -12.90 -5.87
C PHE A 245 -5.95 -12.87 -7.39
N ILE A 246 -5.44 -13.94 -7.99
CA ILE A 246 -5.23 -14.02 -9.45
C ILE A 246 -6.55 -13.99 -10.20
N GLU A 247 -7.57 -14.71 -9.73
CA GLU A 247 -8.90 -14.76 -10.32
C GLU A 247 -9.61 -13.40 -10.28
N ASN A 248 -9.42 -12.64 -9.19
CA ASN A 248 -9.99 -11.30 -9.02
C ASN A 248 -9.15 -10.17 -9.66
N SER A 249 -7.99 -10.48 -10.22
CA SER A 249 -7.11 -9.50 -10.84
C SER A 249 -7.73 -8.89 -12.10
N LYS A 250 -8.00 -7.59 -12.05
CA LYS A 250 -8.59 -6.84 -13.19
C LYS A 250 -7.55 -6.43 -14.23
N ARG A 251 -6.30 -6.25 -13.82
CA ARG A 251 -5.20 -5.82 -14.71
C ARG A 251 -4.36 -6.98 -15.22
N GLY A 252 -4.61 -8.19 -14.72
CA GLY A 252 -3.74 -9.34 -14.88
C GLY A 252 -2.45 -9.19 -14.07
N ILE A 253 -1.83 -10.30 -13.71
CA ILE A 253 -0.62 -10.33 -12.89
C ILE A 253 0.65 -10.05 -13.69
N VAL A 254 1.71 -9.62 -12.99
CA VAL A 254 3.07 -9.50 -13.56
C VAL A 254 3.50 -10.83 -14.19
N ARG A 255 4.29 -10.76 -15.27
CA ARG A 255 4.75 -11.95 -16.00
C ARG A 255 6.06 -12.48 -15.42
N TYR A 256 6.34 -13.75 -15.67
CA TYR A 256 7.66 -14.34 -15.47
C TYR A 256 8.52 -14.14 -16.72
N ASN A 257 9.82 -13.92 -16.52
CA ASN A 257 10.79 -13.85 -17.64
C ASN A 257 11.71 -15.06 -17.59
N PRO A 258 11.53 -16.07 -18.45
CA PRO A 258 12.33 -17.29 -18.44
C PRO A 258 13.81 -17.09 -18.80
N LEU A 259 14.15 -15.99 -19.49
CA LEU A 259 15.54 -15.74 -19.92
C LEU A 259 16.49 -15.38 -18.75
N LYS A 260 15.97 -15.15 -17.55
CA LYS A 260 16.77 -14.81 -16.36
C LYS A 260 17.13 -15.99 -15.47
N SER A 261 16.40 -17.09 -15.54
CA SER A 261 16.69 -18.31 -14.76
C SER A 261 17.97 -19.05 -15.16
N THR A 262 18.66 -18.58 -16.19
CA THR A 262 19.90 -19.20 -16.71
C THR A 262 21.20 -18.46 -16.33
N GLN A 263 21.10 -17.43 -15.47
CA GLN A 263 22.25 -16.59 -15.07
C GLN A 263 22.58 -16.62 -13.57
N GLU A 264 21.98 -17.54 -12.78
CA GLU A 264 22.35 -17.80 -11.38
C GLU A 264 23.03 -19.16 -11.21
#